data_62c1611d52f0926a1aba4b21847ed36e
#
_entry.id   62c1611d52f0926a1aba4b21847ed36e
#
_cell.length_a   1.000
_cell.length_b   1.000
_cell.length_c   1.000
_cell.angle_alpha   90.00
_cell.angle_beta   90.00
_cell.angle_gamma   90.00
#
_symmetry.space_group_name_H-M   'P 1'
#
loop_
_entity.id
_entity.type
_entity.pdbx_description
1 polymer ?
#
loop_
_entity_poly.entity_id
_entity_poly.type
_entity_poly.pdbx_seq_one_letter_code
_entity_poly.pdbx_strand_id
1 'polypeptide(L)'
;MRVINKRMIVTALVIAAGLTPLAAPAAGAAPTGASVTEAYANPAATARFDWKLQNRIRRANAYAESRPGFAGIVVRDRKTGAVWRNAHSNTLVWACSTPKLAMVVDLLLRDDAGAISLTAEDRDLMHRMLNSSDDAAAHTLWTRYGGEQEFAARFPSYGMTDMRFTDEHPHHWGWILTTADDLDRLINFVLTELPPAHRDYIVDEMRSVDVNQQWGVWGAGAAARPGNKNGWSDDNDDGSWLMNSVGFVGPGERYTLSIMNNTQVVENGFDVGMETTTGISRIMFDGYFG
;
A
#
# COMPACT_ATOMS: atom_id res chain seq x y z
N MET A 1 -0.85 34.18 48.58
CA MET A 1 -1.49 34.94 47.45
C MET A 1 -2.48 33.99 46.78
N ARG A 2 -3.76 34.35 46.86
CA ARG A 2 -4.89 33.54 46.35
C ARG A 2 -5.03 33.74 44.84
N VAL A 3 -5.12 32.65 44.08
CA VAL A 3 -5.48 32.68 42.65
C VAL A 3 -6.97 32.39 42.53
N ILE A 4 -7.69 33.31 41.88
CA ILE A 4 -9.13 33.28 41.72
C ILE A 4 -9.48 32.52 40.43
N ASN A 5 -10.28 31.46 40.58
CA ASN A 5 -10.87 30.69 39.49
C ASN A 5 -12.10 31.47 38.92
N LYS A 6 -12.08 31.85 37.66
CA LYS A 6 -13.27 32.36 36.95
C LYS A 6 -13.87 31.22 36.12
N ARG A 7 -15.02 30.71 36.56
CA ARG A 7 -15.90 29.85 35.76
C ARG A 7 -16.73 30.73 34.83
N MET A 8 -16.67 30.50 33.55
CA MET A 8 -17.60 31.07 32.57
C MET A 8 -18.78 30.09 32.37
N ILE A 9 -19.98 30.63 32.65
CA ILE A 9 -21.27 29.94 32.43
C ILE A 9 -21.71 30.29 31.01
N VAL A 10 -21.93 29.29 30.17
CA VAL A 10 -22.55 29.45 28.86
C VAL A 10 -24.00 29.02 28.96
N THR A 11 -24.90 30.01 28.78
CA THR A 11 -26.34 29.82 28.75
C THR A 11 -26.77 29.35 27.34
N ALA A 12 -27.38 28.19 27.24
CA ALA A 12 -27.95 27.68 26.00
C ALA A 12 -29.37 28.21 25.81
N LEU A 13 -29.62 28.86 24.69
CA LEU A 13 -30.94 29.35 24.26
C LEU A 13 -31.65 28.26 23.44
N VAL A 14 -32.75 27.74 23.93
CA VAL A 14 -33.63 26.79 23.22
C VAL A 14 -34.66 27.58 22.41
N ILE A 15 -34.63 27.44 21.08
CA ILE A 15 -35.66 27.95 20.17
C ILE A 15 -36.57 26.79 19.77
N ALA A 16 -37.81 26.81 20.20
CA ALA A 16 -38.87 25.90 19.80
C ALA A 16 -39.48 26.36 18.46
N ALA A 17 -39.36 25.53 17.41
CA ALA A 17 -40.06 25.74 16.15
C ALA A 17 -41.29 24.82 16.07
N GLY A 18 -42.45 25.46 15.88
CA GLY A 18 -43.77 24.80 15.83
C GLY A 18 -43.96 23.97 14.54
N LEU A 19 -44.58 22.82 14.71
CA LEU A 19 -45.01 21.93 13.64
C LEU A 19 -46.46 22.24 13.26
N THR A 20 -46.70 22.62 12.01
CA THR A 20 -48.06 22.63 11.39
C THR A 20 -48.27 21.29 10.62
N PRO A 21 -49.44 20.65 10.73
CA PRO A 21 -49.69 19.40 10.00
C PRO A 21 -50.12 19.72 8.55
N LEU A 22 -49.48 19.09 7.57
CA LEU A 22 -49.92 19.04 6.17
C LEU A 22 -50.90 17.84 5.99
N ALA A 23 -52.03 18.15 5.33
CA ALA A 23 -53.08 17.19 4.97
C ALA A 23 -52.61 16.20 3.89
N ALA A 24 -53.06 14.95 4.01
CA ALA A 24 -52.83 13.88 3.04
C ALA A 24 -53.75 14.01 1.80
N PRO A 25 -53.27 13.77 0.56
CA PRO A 25 -54.15 13.59 -0.60
C PRO A 25 -54.67 12.16 -0.74
N ALA A 26 -55.85 12.03 -1.32
CA ALA A 26 -56.68 10.84 -1.49
C ALA A 26 -56.03 9.76 -2.38
N ALA A 27 -56.40 8.52 -2.08
CA ALA A 27 -56.07 7.32 -2.82
C ALA A 27 -56.61 7.32 -4.26
N GLY A 28 -55.72 7.26 -5.24
CA GLY A 28 -56.06 6.98 -6.64
C GLY A 28 -55.89 5.50 -6.94
N ALA A 29 -56.83 4.92 -7.70
CA ALA A 29 -56.93 3.53 -8.07
C ALA A 29 -55.72 2.94 -8.77
N ALA A 30 -55.36 1.70 -8.46
CA ALA A 30 -54.32 0.91 -9.10
C ALA A 30 -54.67 0.50 -10.55
N PRO A 31 -53.73 0.56 -11.51
CA PRO A 31 -53.87 -0.16 -12.77
C PRO A 31 -53.40 -1.62 -12.59
N THR A 32 -54.25 -2.52 -13.06
CA THR A 32 -54.05 -3.96 -13.14
C THR A 32 -52.99 -4.32 -14.22
N GLY A 33 -52.05 -5.19 -13.84
CA GLY A 33 -51.46 -6.17 -14.76
C GLY A 33 -50.36 -5.67 -15.70
N ALA A 34 -49.13 -5.62 -15.22
CA ALA A 34 -47.98 -5.92 -16.05
C ALA A 34 -47.12 -6.94 -15.29
N SER A 35 -46.99 -8.14 -15.88
CA SER A 35 -46.06 -9.18 -15.45
C SER A 35 -44.66 -8.63 -15.59
N VAL A 36 -44.06 -8.21 -14.48
CA VAL A 36 -42.64 -7.91 -14.41
C VAL A 36 -41.91 -9.23 -14.32
N THR A 37 -41.44 -9.72 -15.47
CA THR A 37 -40.39 -10.73 -15.50
C THR A 37 -39.21 -10.09 -14.81
N GLU A 38 -38.96 -10.41 -13.55
CA GLU A 38 -37.73 -10.11 -12.84
C GLU A 38 -36.61 -10.74 -13.66
N ALA A 39 -35.88 -9.87 -14.40
CA ALA A 39 -34.59 -10.23 -14.92
C ALA A 39 -33.74 -10.51 -13.67
N TYR A 40 -33.51 -11.79 -13.38
CA TYR A 40 -32.50 -12.21 -12.43
C TYR A 40 -31.19 -11.61 -12.90
N ALA A 41 -30.78 -10.50 -12.28
CA ALA A 41 -29.44 -9.95 -12.42
C ALA A 41 -28.50 -11.07 -11.99
N ASN A 42 -27.76 -11.60 -12.96
CA ASN A 42 -26.70 -12.57 -12.72
C ASN A 42 -25.81 -12.00 -11.61
N PRO A 43 -25.68 -12.62 -10.41
CA PRO A 43 -24.85 -12.06 -9.36
C PRO A 43 -23.47 -11.86 -9.97
N ALA A 44 -22.94 -10.64 -9.91
CA ALA A 44 -21.63 -10.29 -10.46
C ALA A 44 -20.67 -11.41 -10.11
N ALA A 45 -20.08 -12.04 -11.13
CA ALA A 45 -19.21 -13.19 -10.95
C ALA A 45 -18.15 -12.79 -9.91
N THR A 46 -18.11 -13.46 -8.77
CA THR A 46 -17.21 -13.13 -7.65
C THR A 46 -15.79 -13.12 -8.22
N ALA A 47 -15.10 -11.99 -8.12
CA ALA A 47 -13.76 -11.81 -8.65
C ALA A 47 -12.84 -12.94 -8.14
N ARG A 48 -12.22 -13.70 -9.04
CA ARG A 48 -11.43 -14.89 -8.69
C ARG A 48 -10.12 -14.93 -9.48
N PHE A 49 -9.07 -15.41 -8.83
CA PHE A 49 -7.88 -15.89 -9.53
C PHE A 49 -8.22 -17.17 -10.32
N ASP A 50 -7.51 -17.40 -11.42
CA ASP A 50 -7.57 -18.72 -12.06
C ASP A 50 -7.03 -19.81 -11.12
N TRP A 51 -7.41 -21.07 -11.39
CA TRP A 51 -7.10 -22.19 -10.52
C TRP A 51 -5.59 -22.47 -10.39
N LYS A 52 -4.82 -22.18 -11.45
CA LYS A 52 -3.36 -22.36 -11.46
C LYS A 52 -2.71 -21.40 -10.46
N LEU A 53 -3.11 -20.12 -10.50
CA LEU A 53 -2.61 -19.13 -9.54
C LEU A 53 -3.11 -19.38 -8.12
N GLN A 54 -4.35 -19.79 -7.94
CA GLN A 54 -4.86 -20.17 -6.61
C GLN A 54 -4.02 -21.29 -5.96
N ASN A 55 -3.63 -22.30 -6.74
CA ASN A 55 -2.76 -23.37 -6.25
C ASN A 55 -1.37 -22.85 -5.88
N ARG A 56 -0.80 -21.96 -6.70
CA ARG A 56 0.49 -21.34 -6.44
C ARG A 56 0.47 -20.43 -5.20
N ILE A 57 -0.59 -19.66 -5.00
CA ILE A 57 -0.80 -18.84 -3.80
C ILE A 57 -0.81 -19.73 -2.54
N ARG A 58 -1.56 -20.83 -2.54
CA ARG A 58 -1.56 -21.76 -1.39
C ARG A 58 -0.18 -22.33 -1.08
N ARG A 59 0.58 -22.72 -2.12
CA ARG A 59 1.95 -23.22 -1.95
C ARG A 59 2.90 -22.15 -1.44
N ALA A 60 2.79 -20.92 -1.94
CA ALA A 60 3.59 -19.79 -1.48
C ALA A 60 3.28 -19.43 -0.01
N ASN A 61 2.01 -19.50 0.39
CA ASN A 61 1.64 -19.28 1.80
C ASN A 61 2.19 -20.39 2.70
N ALA A 62 2.05 -21.67 2.31
CA ALA A 62 2.61 -22.78 3.07
C ALA A 62 4.16 -22.69 3.16
N TYR A 63 4.83 -22.22 2.11
CA TYR A 63 6.25 -21.93 2.16
C TYR A 63 6.56 -20.81 3.16
N ALA A 64 5.83 -19.69 3.12
CA ALA A 64 6.02 -18.59 4.06
C ALA A 64 5.82 -19.04 5.53
N GLU A 65 4.80 -19.86 5.80
CA GLU A 65 4.53 -20.43 7.13
C GLU A 65 5.63 -21.40 7.60
N SER A 66 6.41 -21.97 6.70
CA SER A 66 7.56 -22.85 7.04
C SER A 66 8.86 -22.08 7.31
N ARG A 67 8.86 -20.75 7.10
CA ARG A 67 10.06 -19.92 7.29
C ARG A 67 10.11 -19.33 8.70
N PRO A 68 11.29 -18.95 9.18
CA PRO A 68 11.42 -18.25 10.46
C PRO A 68 10.63 -16.95 10.49
N GLY A 69 9.98 -16.66 11.61
CA GLY A 69 9.17 -15.46 11.81
C GLY A 69 7.82 -15.52 11.10
N PHE A 70 7.44 -14.45 10.42
CA PHE A 70 6.20 -14.39 9.65
C PHE A 70 6.36 -13.51 8.40
N ALA A 71 5.47 -13.68 7.44
CA ALA A 71 5.32 -12.79 6.30
C ALA A 71 3.85 -12.43 6.10
N GLY A 72 3.53 -11.13 6.14
CA GLY A 72 2.26 -10.59 5.65
C GLY A 72 2.28 -10.55 4.12
N ILE A 73 1.27 -11.11 3.46
CA ILE A 73 1.25 -11.26 2.01
C ILE A 73 -0.10 -10.82 1.46
N VAL A 74 -0.06 -9.95 0.45
CA VAL A 74 -1.24 -9.60 -0.37
C VAL A 74 -0.89 -9.78 -1.83
N VAL A 75 -1.77 -10.44 -2.58
CA VAL A 75 -1.71 -10.52 -4.05
C VAL A 75 -3.03 -10.10 -4.65
N ARG A 76 -2.98 -9.29 -5.71
CA ARG A 76 -4.14 -8.77 -6.43
C ARG A 76 -4.01 -9.10 -7.93
N ASP A 77 -5.11 -9.53 -8.54
CA ASP A 77 -5.27 -9.53 -9.99
C ASP A 77 -6.04 -8.26 -10.40
N ARG A 78 -5.35 -7.27 -10.93
CA ARG A 78 -5.94 -5.98 -11.34
C ARG A 78 -6.96 -6.12 -12.47
N LYS A 79 -6.87 -7.20 -13.27
CA LYS A 79 -7.82 -7.46 -14.36
C LYS A 79 -9.17 -7.95 -13.85
N THR A 80 -9.18 -8.79 -12.81
CA THR A 80 -10.42 -9.37 -12.28
C THR A 80 -10.90 -8.69 -11.01
N GLY A 81 -10.04 -7.88 -10.36
CA GLY A 81 -10.28 -7.30 -9.05
C GLY A 81 -10.12 -8.29 -7.89
N ALA A 82 -9.70 -9.53 -8.16
CA ALA A 82 -9.48 -10.52 -7.11
C ALA A 82 -8.31 -10.11 -6.21
N VAL A 83 -8.49 -10.22 -4.89
CA VAL A 83 -7.45 -9.97 -3.89
C VAL A 83 -7.41 -11.13 -2.93
N TRP A 84 -6.23 -11.65 -2.66
CA TRP A 84 -5.98 -12.65 -1.63
C TRP A 84 -5.02 -12.08 -0.58
N ARG A 85 -5.28 -12.41 0.67
CA ARG A 85 -4.52 -12.00 1.85
C ARG A 85 -4.27 -13.19 2.74
N ASN A 86 -3.09 -13.26 3.34
CA ASN A 86 -2.87 -14.23 4.41
C ASN A 86 -3.22 -13.65 5.79
N ALA A 87 -3.06 -14.45 6.84
CA ALA A 87 -3.41 -14.07 8.21
C ALA A 87 -2.57 -12.90 8.76
N HIS A 88 -1.39 -12.63 8.18
CA HIS A 88 -0.47 -11.60 8.63
C HIS A 88 -0.49 -10.33 7.76
N SER A 89 -1.37 -10.24 6.77
CA SER A 89 -1.39 -9.11 5.81
C SER A 89 -1.59 -7.74 6.47
N ASN A 90 -2.29 -7.71 7.60
CA ASN A 90 -2.58 -6.51 8.38
C ASN A 90 -1.70 -6.35 9.64
N THR A 91 -0.67 -7.18 9.79
CA THR A 91 0.30 -7.03 10.89
C THR A 91 1.19 -5.83 10.61
N LEU A 92 1.30 -4.93 11.60
CA LEU A 92 2.18 -3.77 11.50
C LEU A 92 3.64 -4.20 11.60
N VAL A 93 4.45 -3.73 10.67
CA VAL A 93 5.89 -3.95 10.58
C VAL A 93 6.55 -2.63 10.16
N TRP A 94 7.78 -2.38 10.59
CA TRP A 94 8.54 -1.24 10.09
C TRP A 94 8.68 -1.32 8.56
N ALA A 95 8.26 -0.26 7.90
CA ALA A 95 8.23 -0.19 6.44
C ALA A 95 9.62 -0.15 5.80
N CYS A 96 10.62 0.27 6.54
CA CYS A 96 11.98 0.50 6.07
C CYS A 96 11.99 1.45 4.86
N SER A 97 12.50 1.01 3.71
CA SER A 97 12.57 1.85 2.50
C SER A 97 11.33 1.80 1.59
N THR A 98 10.29 1.03 1.93
CA THR A 98 9.08 0.98 1.07
C THR A 98 8.30 2.29 0.99
N PRO A 99 8.26 3.19 2.03
CA PRO A 99 7.59 4.48 1.95
C PRO A 99 8.21 5.45 0.94
N LYS A 100 9.42 5.22 0.47
CA LYS A 100 10.04 6.01 -0.61
C LYS A 100 9.18 6.01 -1.88
N LEU A 101 8.43 4.93 -2.13
CA LEU A 101 7.45 4.89 -3.21
C LEU A 101 6.32 5.93 -2.97
N ALA A 102 5.76 5.99 -1.76
CA ALA A 102 4.74 6.96 -1.42
C ALA A 102 5.26 8.40 -1.45
N MET A 103 6.54 8.62 -1.05
CA MET A 103 7.19 9.93 -1.16
C MET A 103 7.28 10.40 -2.61
N VAL A 104 7.65 9.52 -3.54
CA VAL A 104 7.73 9.86 -4.97
C VAL A 104 6.34 10.16 -5.53
N VAL A 105 5.31 9.38 -5.16
CA VAL A 105 3.91 9.67 -5.51
C VAL A 105 3.50 11.06 -5.04
N ASP A 106 3.78 11.38 -3.79
CA ASP A 106 3.45 12.68 -3.18
C ASP A 106 4.12 13.85 -3.91
N LEU A 107 5.40 13.72 -4.18
CA LEU A 107 6.19 14.76 -4.86
C LEU A 107 5.64 15.04 -6.27
N LEU A 108 5.35 14.00 -7.05
CA LEU A 108 4.81 14.15 -8.39
C LEU A 108 3.43 14.80 -8.39
N LEU A 109 2.53 14.40 -7.48
CA LEU A 109 1.19 14.99 -7.40
C LEU A 109 1.20 16.42 -6.89
N ARG A 110 2.13 16.78 -6.00
CA ARG A 110 2.30 18.15 -5.51
C ARG A 110 2.90 19.07 -6.57
N ASP A 111 3.82 18.57 -7.40
CA ASP A 111 4.39 19.30 -8.52
C ASP A 111 3.30 19.61 -9.56
N ASP A 112 2.50 18.62 -9.93
CA ASP A 112 1.36 18.81 -10.83
C ASP A 112 0.32 19.82 -10.32
N ALA A 113 0.07 19.80 -9.01
CA ALA A 113 -0.84 20.75 -8.37
C ALA A 113 -0.24 22.16 -8.22
N GLY A 114 1.03 22.36 -8.58
CA GLY A 114 1.74 23.62 -8.40
C GLY A 114 2.03 23.99 -6.94
N ALA A 115 1.88 23.01 -6.02
CA ALA A 115 2.17 23.22 -4.59
C ALA A 115 3.67 23.24 -4.29
N ILE A 116 4.45 22.58 -5.12
CA ILE A 116 5.92 22.61 -5.14
C ILE A 116 6.41 22.74 -6.58
N SER A 117 7.71 22.91 -6.77
CA SER A 117 8.35 22.87 -8.10
C SER A 117 9.58 21.97 -8.02
N LEU A 118 9.50 20.78 -8.65
CA LEU A 118 10.59 19.81 -8.66
C LEU A 118 11.69 20.25 -9.63
N THR A 119 12.91 20.37 -9.09
CA THR A 119 14.11 20.66 -9.87
C THR A 119 14.65 19.41 -10.57
N ALA A 120 15.63 19.58 -11.45
CA ALA A 120 16.34 18.45 -12.05
C ALA A 120 17.09 17.61 -10.98
N GLU A 121 17.63 18.27 -9.93
CA GLU A 121 18.25 17.59 -8.78
C GLU A 121 17.22 16.74 -8.01
N ASP A 122 16.02 17.27 -7.76
CA ASP A 122 14.98 16.50 -7.07
C ASP A 122 14.58 15.25 -7.86
N ARG A 123 14.51 15.35 -9.17
CA ARG A 123 14.22 14.19 -10.04
C ARG A 123 15.32 13.14 -10.02
N ASP A 124 16.62 13.57 -9.96
CA ASP A 124 17.74 12.67 -9.75
C ASP A 124 17.65 11.97 -8.38
N LEU A 125 17.33 12.71 -7.33
CA LEU A 125 17.11 12.14 -6.00
C LEU A 125 15.95 11.12 -5.98
N MET A 126 14.85 11.42 -6.66
CA MET A 126 13.72 10.49 -6.81
C MET A 126 14.13 9.20 -7.55
N HIS A 127 14.89 9.34 -8.64
CA HIS A 127 15.47 8.20 -9.35
C HIS A 127 16.30 7.32 -8.41
N ARG A 128 17.27 7.90 -7.70
CA ARG A 128 18.12 7.18 -6.74
C ARG A 128 17.33 6.51 -5.63
N MET A 129 16.25 7.14 -5.14
CA MET A 129 15.36 6.55 -4.14
C MET A 129 14.66 5.28 -4.65
N LEU A 130 14.21 5.26 -5.89
CA LEU A 130 13.49 4.11 -6.45
C LEU A 130 14.44 3.05 -6.97
N ASN A 131 15.50 3.45 -7.68
CA ASN A 131 16.44 2.55 -8.35
C ASN A 131 17.36 1.82 -7.36
N SER A 132 18.13 2.55 -6.56
CA SER A 132 19.11 1.99 -5.61
C SER A 132 18.69 2.03 -4.15
N SER A 133 17.50 2.57 -3.86
CA SER A 133 17.01 2.76 -2.49
C SER A 133 17.86 3.71 -1.65
N ASP A 134 18.42 4.76 -2.25
CA ASP A 134 19.33 5.71 -1.62
C ASP A 134 18.67 6.44 -0.43
N ASP A 135 19.22 6.25 0.77
CA ASP A 135 18.70 6.84 2.02
C ASP A 135 19.04 8.33 2.13
N ALA A 136 20.20 8.75 1.62
CA ALA A 136 20.60 10.16 1.64
C ALA A 136 19.70 10.98 0.71
N ALA A 137 19.34 10.43 -0.46
CA ALA A 137 18.36 11.02 -1.36
C ALA A 137 16.99 11.15 -0.70
N ALA A 138 16.52 10.09 -0.05
CA ALA A 138 15.25 10.10 0.67
C ALA A 138 15.24 11.13 1.81
N HIS A 139 16.30 11.18 2.63
CA HIS A 139 16.42 12.15 3.71
C HIS A 139 16.42 13.58 3.20
N THR A 140 17.13 13.85 2.10
CA THR A 140 17.17 15.18 1.47
C THR A 140 15.78 15.62 1.03
N LEU A 141 15.05 14.78 0.31
CA LEU A 141 13.70 15.10 -0.16
C LEU A 141 12.69 15.19 0.99
N TRP A 142 12.79 14.29 1.97
CA TRP A 142 11.95 14.34 3.17
C TRP A 142 12.08 15.69 3.88
N THR A 143 13.33 16.12 4.14
CA THR A 143 13.58 17.38 4.85
C THR A 143 13.21 18.59 4.00
N ARG A 144 13.52 18.58 2.69
CA ARG A 144 13.27 19.69 1.77
C ARG A 144 11.77 19.96 1.60
N TYR A 145 10.95 18.93 1.60
CA TYR A 145 9.53 19.03 1.27
C TYR A 145 8.58 18.83 2.48
N GLY A 146 9.07 19.06 3.69
CA GLY A 146 8.25 19.27 4.89
C GLY A 146 8.05 18.07 5.79
N GLY A 147 8.82 16.98 5.60
CA GLY A 147 8.90 15.88 6.55
C GLY A 147 7.56 15.21 6.85
N GLU A 148 7.38 14.82 8.11
CA GLU A 148 6.18 14.15 8.60
C GLU A 148 4.90 14.95 8.33
N GLN A 149 4.91 16.26 8.62
CA GLN A 149 3.74 17.11 8.52
C GLN A 149 3.18 17.19 7.11
N GLU A 150 4.05 17.05 6.12
CA GLU A 150 3.67 17.11 4.72
C GLU A 150 3.45 15.71 4.11
N PHE A 151 4.44 14.83 4.18
CA PHE A 151 4.34 13.52 3.54
C PHE A 151 3.34 12.60 4.25
N ALA A 152 3.51 12.36 5.55
CA ALA A 152 2.71 11.40 6.26
C ALA A 152 1.23 11.80 6.36
N ALA A 153 0.92 13.09 6.36
CA ALA A 153 -0.46 13.57 6.33
C ALA A 153 -1.21 13.16 5.05
N ARG A 154 -0.49 12.95 3.93
CA ARG A 154 -1.09 12.57 2.64
C ARG A 154 -0.99 11.09 2.30
N PHE A 155 -0.11 10.32 2.92
CA PHE A 155 0.05 8.88 2.65
C PHE A 155 -1.26 8.08 2.76
N PRO A 156 -2.19 8.39 3.69
CA PRO A 156 -3.51 7.74 3.69
C PRO A 156 -4.30 7.96 2.40
N SER A 157 -4.12 9.08 1.70
CA SER A 157 -4.78 9.35 0.41
C SER A 157 -4.27 8.43 -0.71
N TYR A 158 -3.09 7.85 -0.56
CA TYR A 158 -2.47 6.89 -1.49
C TYR A 158 -2.69 5.44 -1.06
N GLY A 159 -3.52 5.21 -0.03
CA GLY A 159 -3.91 3.89 0.45
C GLY A 159 -3.19 3.41 1.71
N MET A 160 -2.22 4.15 2.25
CA MET A 160 -1.50 3.78 3.50
C MET A 160 -2.32 4.20 4.73
N THR A 161 -3.49 3.59 4.93
CA THR A 161 -4.46 4.00 5.95
C THR A 161 -4.20 3.42 7.33
N ASP A 162 -3.39 2.37 7.44
CA ASP A 162 -3.05 1.71 8.70
C ASP A 162 -1.67 2.14 9.21
N MET A 163 -0.93 2.95 8.40
CA MET A 163 0.39 3.45 8.77
C MET A 163 0.35 4.32 10.03
N ARG A 164 1.42 4.25 10.81
CA ARG A 164 1.61 5.13 11.98
C ARG A 164 3.07 5.27 12.35
N PHE A 165 3.38 6.32 13.12
CA PHE A 165 4.61 6.44 13.89
C PHE A 165 4.40 5.93 15.33
N THR A 166 5.50 5.72 16.05
CA THR A 166 5.51 5.48 17.50
C THR A 166 6.32 6.57 18.18
N ASP A 167 6.01 6.87 19.45
CA ASP A 167 6.72 7.91 20.22
C ASP A 167 8.17 7.51 20.58
N GLU A 168 8.51 6.22 20.41
CA GLU A 168 9.84 5.66 20.73
C GLU A 168 10.87 5.94 19.63
N HIS A 169 10.41 6.22 18.41
CA HIS A 169 11.27 6.45 17.25
C HIS A 169 11.02 7.83 16.63
N PRO A 170 12.03 8.43 15.99
CA PRO A 170 11.85 9.67 15.27
C PRO A 170 10.77 9.55 14.19
N HIS A 171 9.92 10.54 14.04
CA HIS A 171 8.94 10.63 12.96
C HIS A 171 9.62 10.91 11.62
N HIS A 172 10.15 9.84 11.05
CA HIS A 172 10.96 9.84 9.82
C HIS A 172 10.48 8.72 8.90
N TRP A 173 10.70 8.86 7.58
CA TRP A 173 10.24 7.87 6.59
C TRP A 173 10.71 6.43 6.90
N GLY A 174 11.90 6.25 7.48
CA GLY A 174 12.43 4.93 7.84
C GLY A 174 11.74 4.27 9.02
N TRP A 175 11.04 5.05 9.87
CA TRP A 175 10.38 4.60 11.10
C TRP A 175 8.85 4.63 11.00
N ILE A 176 8.32 4.33 9.83
CA ILE A 176 6.89 4.16 9.62
C ILE A 176 6.52 2.70 9.84
N LEU A 177 5.58 2.43 10.77
CA LEU A 177 4.88 1.15 10.82
C LEU A 177 3.81 1.13 9.75
N THR A 178 3.74 0.04 8.98
CA THR A 178 2.74 -0.17 7.93
C THR A 178 2.41 -1.66 7.79
N THR A 179 1.52 -1.99 6.86
CA THR A 179 1.05 -3.37 6.62
C THR A 179 1.24 -3.77 5.16
N ALA A 180 1.20 -5.07 4.87
CA ALA A 180 1.18 -5.54 3.49
C ALA A 180 -0.09 -5.08 2.74
N ASP A 181 -1.20 -4.88 3.47
CA ASP A 181 -2.42 -4.29 2.93
C ASP A 181 -2.25 -2.82 2.52
N ASP A 182 -1.54 -2.02 3.32
CA ASP A 182 -1.19 -0.64 2.95
C ASP A 182 -0.36 -0.60 1.66
N LEU A 183 0.66 -1.44 1.59
CA LEU A 183 1.54 -1.51 0.42
C LEU A 183 0.79 -1.99 -0.83
N ASP A 184 -0.16 -2.92 -0.71
CA ASP A 184 -1.02 -3.32 -1.83
C ASP A 184 -1.91 -2.18 -2.31
N ARG A 185 -2.49 -1.41 -1.38
CA ARG A 185 -3.28 -0.22 -1.73
C ARG A 185 -2.43 0.84 -2.40
N LEU A 186 -1.22 1.11 -1.89
CA LEU A 186 -0.28 2.06 -2.46
C LEU A 186 0.12 1.67 -3.90
N ILE A 187 0.57 0.44 -4.13
CA ILE A 187 0.97 0.03 -5.48
C ILE A 187 -0.24 -0.02 -6.44
N ASN A 188 -1.43 -0.38 -5.94
CA ASN A 188 -2.63 -0.30 -6.75
C ASN A 188 -2.97 1.16 -7.10
N PHE A 189 -2.85 2.10 -6.17
CA PHE A 189 -3.02 3.54 -6.43
C PHE A 189 -2.06 4.03 -7.53
N VAL A 190 -0.78 3.68 -7.43
CA VAL A 190 0.23 4.00 -8.47
C VAL A 190 -0.23 3.52 -9.86
N LEU A 191 -0.75 2.31 -9.94
CA LEU A 191 -1.07 1.66 -11.22
C LEU A 191 -2.46 2.03 -11.78
N THR A 192 -3.36 2.64 -10.97
CA THR A 192 -4.76 2.93 -11.39
C THR A 192 -5.13 4.40 -11.32
N GLU A 193 -4.60 5.15 -10.35
CA GLU A 193 -5.07 6.51 -10.05
C GLU A 193 -4.10 7.61 -10.52
N LEU A 194 -2.80 7.30 -10.65
CA LEU A 194 -1.84 8.29 -11.11
C LEU A 194 -2.05 8.68 -12.58
N PRO A 195 -1.78 9.94 -12.94
CA PRO A 195 -1.65 10.33 -14.34
C PRO A 195 -0.70 9.40 -15.10
N PRO A 196 -1.00 9.05 -16.36
CA PRO A 196 -0.21 8.07 -17.11
C PRO A 196 1.31 8.34 -17.13
N ALA A 197 1.73 9.59 -17.25
CA ALA A 197 3.15 9.94 -17.26
C ALA A 197 3.85 9.62 -15.93
N HIS A 198 3.20 9.85 -14.80
CA HIS A 198 3.76 9.54 -13.48
C HIS A 198 3.76 8.04 -13.20
N ARG A 199 2.67 7.36 -13.58
CA ARG A 199 2.60 5.90 -13.50
C ARG A 199 3.72 5.27 -14.30
N ASP A 200 3.90 5.67 -15.56
CA ASP A 200 4.90 5.11 -16.45
C ASP A 200 6.32 5.38 -15.92
N TYR A 201 6.59 6.59 -15.43
CA TYR A 201 7.86 6.91 -14.75
C TYR A 201 8.14 5.96 -13.57
N ILE A 202 7.18 5.79 -12.64
CA ILE A 202 7.38 4.91 -11.48
C ILE A 202 7.53 3.44 -11.92
N VAL A 203 6.76 2.99 -12.91
CA VAL A 203 6.85 1.62 -13.44
C VAL A 203 8.23 1.36 -14.06
N ASP A 204 8.76 2.32 -14.83
CA ASP A 204 10.08 2.20 -15.45
C ASP A 204 11.19 2.19 -14.40
N GLU A 205 11.13 3.06 -13.39
CA GLU A 205 12.08 3.06 -12.27
C GLU A 205 12.06 1.74 -11.49
N MET A 206 10.87 1.24 -11.16
CA MET A 206 10.73 -0.02 -10.41
C MET A 206 11.18 -1.25 -11.24
N ARG A 207 11.17 -1.18 -12.56
CA ARG A 207 11.69 -2.23 -13.45
C ARG A 207 13.19 -2.15 -13.69
N SER A 208 13.78 -0.97 -13.51
CA SER A 208 15.19 -0.72 -13.74
C SER A 208 16.03 -0.68 -12.46
N VAL A 209 15.51 -1.24 -11.36
CA VAL A 209 16.22 -1.25 -10.08
C VAL A 209 17.60 -1.89 -10.19
N ASP A 210 18.55 -1.36 -9.42
CA ASP A 210 19.90 -1.89 -9.31
C ASP A 210 19.89 -3.37 -8.92
N VAL A 211 20.95 -4.08 -9.29
CA VAL A 211 21.08 -5.53 -9.10
C VAL A 211 20.91 -5.95 -7.63
N ASN A 212 21.35 -5.09 -6.69
CA ASN A 212 21.18 -5.32 -5.24
C ASN A 212 19.73 -5.15 -4.75
N GLN A 213 18.82 -4.67 -5.60
CA GLN A 213 17.37 -4.57 -5.34
C GLN A 213 16.57 -5.68 -6.02
N GLN A 214 17.22 -6.56 -6.81
CA GLN A 214 16.55 -7.60 -7.60
C GLN A 214 16.24 -8.84 -6.76
N TRP A 215 15.43 -8.66 -5.72
CA TRP A 215 14.91 -9.71 -4.84
C TRP A 215 13.43 -9.43 -4.46
N GLY A 216 12.81 -10.25 -3.63
CA GLY A 216 11.41 -10.09 -3.26
C GLY A 216 10.49 -10.35 -4.47
N VAL A 217 9.71 -9.35 -4.90
CA VAL A 217 8.82 -9.46 -6.07
C VAL A 217 9.61 -9.85 -7.33
N TRP A 218 10.88 -9.48 -7.42
CA TRP A 218 11.77 -9.85 -8.53
C TRP A 218 11.94 -11.36 -8.72
N GLY A 219 11.71 -12.15 -7.67
CA GLY A 219 11.70 -13.61 -7.72
C GLY A 219 10.69 -14.23 -8.68
N ALA A 220 9.75 -13.43 -9.21
CA ALA A 220 8.82 -13.85 -10.26
C ALA A 220 9.51 -14.26 -11.57
N GLY A 221 10.78 -13.89 -11.74
CA GLY A 221 11.59 -14.18 -12.92
C GLY A 221 11.37 -13.19 -14.08
N ALA A 222 12.33 -13.13 -14.99
CA ALA A 222 12.38 -12.14 -16.07
C ALA A 222 11.15 -12.19 -17.01
N ALA A 223 10.59 -13.37 -17.27
CA ALA A 223 9.39 -13.53 -18.09
C ALA A 223 8.16 -12.84 -17.50
N ALA A 224 8.12 -12.65 -16.19
CA ALA A 224 7.08 -11.92 -15.49
C ALA A 224 7.25 -10.39 -15.60
N ARG A 225 8.37 -9.88 -16.08
CA ARG A 225 8.69 -8.46 -16.15
C ARG A 225 8.42 -7.73 -14.82
N PRO A 226 9.04 -8.17 -13.72
CA PRO A 226 8.79 -7.61 -12.40
C PRO A 226 9.25 -6.15 -12.31
N GLY A 227 8.61 -5.42 -11.39
CA GLY A 227 9.09 -4.15 -10.87
C GLY A 227 8.82 -4.12 -9.38
N ASN A 228 9.75 -3.58 -8.58
CA ASN A 228 9.61 -3.59 -7.14
C ASN A 228 10.23 -2.38 -6.46
N LYS A 229 9.75 -2.11 -5.23
CA LYS A 229 10.46 -1.33 -4.21
C LYS A 229 10.65 -2.19 -2.99
N ASN A 230 11.89 -2.33 -2.58
CA ASN A 230 12.27 -3.09 -1.40
C ASN A 230 12.54 -2.19 -0.19
N GLY A 231 12.51 -2.79 1.00
CA GLY A 231 12.93 -2.19 2.24
C GLY A 231 13.44 -3.26 3.19
N TRP A 232 14.55 -2.99 3.88
CA TRP A 232 15.12 -3.90 4.86
C TRP A 232 15.80 -3.15 6.00
N SER A 233 15.90 -3.78 7.15
CA SER A 233 16.61 -3.28 8.32
C SER A 233 16.88 -4.42 9.29
N ASP A 234 17.95 -4.29 10.07
CA ASP A 234 18.24 -5.03 11.30
C ASP A 234 17.97 -4.20 12.57
N ASP A 235 17.51 -2.97 12.39
CA ASP A 235 17.15 -2.05 13.47
C ASP A 235 15.77 -2.38 14.10
N ASN A 236 15.42 -3.66 14.20
CA ASN A 236 14.22 -4.06 14.91
C ASN A 236 14.52 -4.24 16.40
N ASP A 237 13.61 -3.83 17.29
CA ASP A 237 13.80 -3.80 18.73
C ASP A 237 14.21 -5.16 19.33
N ASP A 238 13.81 -6.25 18.67
CA ASP A 238 14.14 -7.62 19.07
C ASP A 238 15.38 -8.21 18.37
N GLY A 239 16.04 -7.44 17.49
CA GLY A 239 17.20 -7.87 16.71
C GLY A 239 16.86 -8.80 15.54
N SER A 240 15.58 -8.93 15.16
CA SER A 240 15.19 -9.64 13.96
C SER A 240 15.39 -8.76 12.71
N TRP A 241 15.51 -9.40 11.53
CA TRP A 241 15.58 -8.69 10.26
C TRP A 241 14.19 -8.47 9.67
N LEU A 242 14.03 -7.29 9.08
CA LEU A 242 12.86 -6.93 8.30
C LEU A 242 13.22 -6.94 6.82
N MET A 243 12.42 -7.65 6.02
CA MET A 243 12.66 -7.79 4.57
C MET A 243 11.34 -7.62 3.83
N ASN A 244 11.09 -6.41 3.33
CA ASN A 244 9.83 -6.02 2.71
C ASN A 244 9.99 -5.85 1.19
N SER A 245 8.96 -6.21 0.43
CA SER A 245 8.96 -6.02 -1.02
C SER A 245 7.54 -5.74 -1.51
N VAL A 246 7.37 -4.67 -2.28
CA VAL A 246 6.11 -4.31 -2.93
C VAL A 246 6.35 -4.08 -4.42
N GLY A 247 5.43 -4.55 -5.25
CA GLY A 247 5.59 -4.35 -6.67
C GLY A 247 4.53 -5.05 -7.52
N PHE A 248 4.87 -5.27 -8.77
CA PHE A 248 3.97 -5.81 -9.77
C PHE A 248 4.68 -6.80 -10.70
N VAL A 249 3.87 -7.65 -11.35
CA VAL A 249 4.33 -8.63 -12.34
C VAL A 249 3.31 -8.81 -13.46
N GLY A 250 3.78 -9.36 -14.57
CA GLY A 250 2.98 -9.76 -15.71
C GLY A 250 2.69 -8.64 -16.72
N PRO A 251 2.12 -9.00 -17.87
CA PRO A 251 1.78 -8.04 -18.91
C PRO A 251 0.81 -6.96 -18.40
N GLY A 252 1.14 -5.68 -18.61
CA GLY A 252 0.34 -4.54 -18.17
C GLY A 252 0.25 -4.43 -16.63
N GLU A 253 1.31 -4.87 -15.93
CA GLU A 253 1.36 -4.87 -14.44
C GLU A 253 0.11 -5.53 -13.83
N ARG A 254 -0.31 -6.68 -14.42
CA ARG A 254 -1.59 -7.31 -14.09
C ARG A 254 -1.70 -7.70 -12.64
N TYR A 255 -0.64 -8.23 -12.05
CA TYR A 255 -0.66 -8.67 -10.65
C TYR A 255 0.19 -7.76 -9.79
N THR A 256 -0.33 -7.34 -8.64
CA THR A 256 0.48 -6.76 -7.57
C THR A 256 0.80 -7.81 -6.52
N LEU A 257 1.95 -7.66 -5.89
CA LEU A 257 2.38 -8.48 -4.76
C LEU A 257 3.03 -7.58 -3.72
N SER A 258 2.55 -7.68 -2.48
CA SER A 258 3.11 -6.98 -1.32
C SER A 258 3.48 -8.01 -0.27
N ILE A 259 4.70 -7.93 0.23
CA ILE A 259 5.24 -8.84 1.24
C ILE A 259 5.89 -7.99 2.33
N MET A 260 5.47 -8.19 3.58
CA MET A 260 6.13 -7.62 4.75
C MET A 260 6.59 -8.76 5.65
N ASN A 261 7.89 -8.96 5.72
CA ASN A 261 8.49 -10.07 6.44
C ASN A 261 9.27 -9.57 7.65
N ASN A 262 9.02 -10.19 8.78
CA ASN A 262 9.84 -10.12 9.98
C ASN A 262 10.39 -11.51 10.25
N THR A 263 11.71 -11.67 10.17
CA THR A 263 12.38 -12.92 10.54
C THR A 263 12.42 -13.01 12.07
N GLN A 264 12.52 -14.22 12.60
CA GLN A 264 12.99 -14.36 13.97
C GLN A 264 14.47 -13.97 14.05
N VAL A 265 15.00 -13.79 15.26
CA VAL A 265 16.44 -13.66 15.47
C VAL A 265 17.10 -14.97 15.04
N VAL A 266 17.69 -14.97 13.87
CA VAL A 266 18.34 -16.14 13.26
C VAL A 266 19.69 -15.75 12.69
N GLU A 267 20.59 -16.72 12.62
CA GLU A 267 21.86 -16.53 11.93
C GLU A 267 21.59 -16.18 10.44
N ASN A 268 22.32 -15.19 9.91
CA ASN A 268 22.15 -14.68 8.54
C ASN A 268 20.72 -14.20 8.23
N GLY A 269 20.07 -13.49 9.17
CA GLY A 269 18.69 -13.04 9.05
C GLY A 269 18.38 -12.27 7.76
N PHE A 270 19.33 -11.46 7.27
CA PHE A 270 19.22 -10.80 5.97
C PHE A 270 18.98 -11.81 4.83
N ASP A 271 19.86 -12.81 4.68
CA ASP A 271 19.76 -13.81 3.61
C ASP A 271 18.49 -14.65 3.77
N VAL A 272 18.15 -15.04 5.01
CA VAL A 272 16.92 -15.79 5.33
C VAL A 272 15.68 -15.04 4.92
N GLY A 273 15.58 -13.75 5.23
CA GLY A 273 14.43 -12.92 4.90
C GLY A 273 14.35 -12.59 3.40
N MET A 274 15.51 -12.31 2.77
CA MET A 274 15.60 -12.11 1.32
C MET A 274 15.17 -13.36 0.56
N GLU A 275 15.64 -14.54 0.97
CA GLU A 275 15.21 -15.80 0.36
C GLU A 275 13.73 -16.08 0.59
N THR A 276 13.20 -15.77 1.77
CA THR A 276 11.78 -15.93 2.10
C THR A 276 10.90 -15.12 1.15
N THR A 277 11.16 -13.82 1.04
CA THR A 277 10.38 -12.92 0.18
C THR A 277 10.50 -13.26 -1.30
N THR A 278 11.73 -13.58 -1.75
CA THR A 278 11.99 -14.01 -3.14
C THR A 278 11.35 -15.36 -3.45
N GLY A 279 11.40 -16.30 -2.51
CA GLY A 279 10.78 -17.63 -2.64
C GLY A 279 9.26 -17.57 -2.76
N ILE A 280 8.60 -16.67 -2.00
CA ILE A 280 7.16 -16.42 -2.12
C ILE A 280 6.80 -16.00 -3.55
N SER A 281 7.48 -15.00 -4.08
CA SER A 281 7.25 -14.51 -5.44
C SER A 281 7.55 -15.56 -6.51
N ARG A 282 8.67 -16.28 -6.38
CA ARG A 282 9.05 -17.36 -7.29
C ARG A 282 8.01 -18.46 -7.35
N ILE A 283 7.51 -18.93 -6.22
CA ILE A 283 6.47 -19.97 -6.18
C ILE A 283 5.18 -19.48 -6.84
N MET A 284 4.81 -18.21 -6.66
CA MET A 284 3.61 -17.66 -7.26
C MET A 284 3.72 -17.49 -8.78
N PHE A 285 4.85 -16.95 -9.27
CA PHE A 285 4.87 -16.36 -10.60
C PHE A 285 5.95 -16.91 -11.54
N ASP A 286 7.03 -17.52 -11.06
CA ASP A 286 8.04 -18.07 -11.96
C ASP A 286 7.44 -19.18 -12.84
N GLY A 287 7.62 -19.06 -14.16
CA GLY A 287 7.00 -19.94 -15.16
C GLY A 287 5.45 -19.90 -15.18
N TYR A 288 4.81 -18.84 -14.65
CA TYR A 288 3.37 -18.66 -14.73
C TYR A 288 2.95 -18.01 -16.05
N PHE A 289 3.79 -17.14 -16.61
CA PHE A 289 3.55 -16.35 -17.81
C PHE A 289 4.15 -16.96 -19.11
N GLY A 290 4.75 -18.15 -19.01
CA GLY A 290 5.35 -18.87 -20.14
C GLY A 290 4.42 -19.88 -20.79
#